data_f0e595955d6bdcd4adaad6065f6fd74f
#
_entry.id   f0e595955d6bdcd4adaad6065f6fd74f
#
_cell.length_a   1.000
_cell.length_b   1.000
_cell.length_c   1.000
_cell.angle_alpha   90.00
_cell.angle_beta   90.00
_cell.angle_gamma   90.00
#
_symmetry.space_group_name_H-M   'P 1'
#
loop_
_entity.id
_entity.type
_entity.pdbx_description
1 polymer ?
#
loop_
_entity_poly.entity_id
_entity_poly.type
_entity_poly.pdbx_seq_one_letter_code
_entity_poly.pdbx_strand_id
1 'polypeptide(L)'
;MKRIVLCLFLSAAAVRGEDIRLTAIATGLDMPVALTQAGDARLFITLQRGRIMIYDGTRVLAAPFLDIRSLVACCNERGLLSVAFHPQYASNGFFYVDYTRLDGDIVLARYRVSSDPNVADPSSATILLTLEHSQFGNHNGGQLQFGPDGYLYAGTGDGGSGGDPNNRAQNLADPLGKILRLDVDAPAPYIPPSNPFVNHGGGARGEVWAYGLRNPWRFSFDRESGDLWIADVGQDRYEEVDLQPRASIGGENYGWRRLEGFHCYNPSTNCSDASLTPPTLEYSHDDGSCSITGGYRYRGVRMPSLRGAYLYGDYCSGKIWTATQNTAGAWIAKLLLDTNLNISSFGEDMNGELYVADLNGSVSAFSEKVKPRRRAAGH
;
A
#
# COMPACT_ATOMS: atom_id res chain seq x y z
N MET A 1 -39.31 36.85 26.48
CA MET A 1 -39.00 36.11 25.22
C MET A 1 -37.96 35.05 25.51
N LYS A 2 -38.38 33.80 25.66
CA LYS A 2 -37.44 32.66 25.86
C LYS A 2 -37.02 32.14 24.48
N ARG A 3 -35.74 32.22 24.15
CA ARG A 3 -35.17 31.59 22.93
C ARG A 3 -35.00 30.10 23.20
N ILE A 4 -35.73 29.29 22.48
CA ILE A 4 -35.54 27.83 22.41
C ILE A 4 -34.38 27.58 21.46
N VAL A 5 -33.25 27.06 21.97
CA VAL A 5 -32.14 26.56 21.17
C VAL A 5 -32.48 25.12 20.82
N LEU A 6 -32.80 24.91 19.55
CA LEU A 6 -33.05 23.58 18.99
C LEU A 6 -31.68 22.93 18.69
N CYS A 7 -31.20 22.06 19.56
CA CYS A 7 -30.03 21.21 19.29
C CYS A 7 -30.45 20.10 18.33
N LEU A 8 -30.07 20.23 17.06
CA LEU A 8 -30.12 19.11 16.11
C LEU A 8 -29.03 18.08 16.49
N PHE A 9 -29.42 16.99 17.10
CA PHE A 9 -28.59 15.81 17.23
C PHE A 9 -28.55 15.12 15.85
N LEU A 10 -27.47 15.31 15.09
CA LEU A 10 -27.14 14.41 13.98
C LEU A 10 -26.72 13.06 14.60
N SER A 11 -27.63 12.11 14.64
CA SER A 11 -27.28 10.73 14.94
C SER A 11 -26.46 10.17 13.78
N ALA A 12 -25.17 9.97 13.99
CA ALA A 12 -24.36 9.18 13.09
C ALA A 12 -24.97 7.76 13.05
N ALA A 13 -25.55 7.37 11.92
CA ALA A 13 -26.05 6.02 11.71
C ALA A 13 -24.85 5.07 11.73
N ALA A 14 -24.83 4.12 12.65
CA ALA A 14 -23.80 3.07 12.69
C ALA A 14 -23.84 2.29 11.37
N VAL A 15 -22.72 2.28 10.64
CA VAL A 15 -22.56 1.47 9.41
C VAL A 15 -22.66 0.01 9.80
N ARG A 16 -23.56 -0.73 9.16
CA ARG A 16 -23.59 -2.19 9.23
C ARG A 16 -22.86 -2.72 8.01
N GLY A 17 -21.93 -3.68 8.19
CA GLY A 17 -21.20 -4.30 7.08
C GLY A 17 -22.11 -4.88 5.97
N GLU A 18 -23.37 -5.21 6.31
CA GLU A 18 -24.39 -5.67 5.38
C GLU A 18 -24.75 -4.67 4.25
N ASP A 19 -24.39 -3.40 4.40
CA ASP A 19 -24.66 -2.37 3.40
C ASP A 19 -23.52 -2.24 2.36
N ILE A 20 -22.31 -2.75 2.64
CA ILE A 20 -21.15 -2.74 1.72
C ILE A 20 -21.09 -4.03 0.92
N ARG A 21 -20.72 -3.92 -0.35
CA ARG A 21 -20.60 -5.04 -1.29
C ARG A 21 -19.33 -4.96 -2.11
N LEU A 22 -18.83 -6.13 -2.47
CA LEU A 22 -17.85 -6.33 -3.53
C LEU A 22 -18.55 -6.80 -4.79
N THR A 23 -18.23 -6.16 -5.92
CA THR A 23 -18.72 -6.56 -7.24
C THR A 23 -17.52 -6.81 -8.13
N ALA A 24 -17.37 -8.04 -8.63
CA ALA A 24 -16.27 -8.38 -9.52
C ALA A 24 -16.36 -7.55 -10.82
N ILE A 25 -15.27 -6.88 -11.18
CA ILE A 25 -15.12 -6.10 -12.42
C ILE A 25 -14.20 -6.81 -13.41
N ALA A 26 -13.33 -7.68 -12.94
CA ALA A 26 -12.43 -8.49 -13.74
C ALA A 26 -12.23 -9.87 -13.10
N THR A 27 -12.16 -10.92 -13.92
CA THR A 27 -11.91 -12.30 -13.50
C THR A 27 -10.99 -13.00 -14.49
N GLY A 28 -10.43 -14.16 -14.11
CA GLY A 28 -9.51 -14.90 -14.97
C GLY A 28 -8.15 -14.25 -15.14
N LEU A 29 -7.77 -13.38 -14.21
CA LEU A 29 -6.46 -12.74 -14.16
C LEU A 29 -5.42 -13.71 -13.59
N ASP A 30 -4.17 -13.57 -14.01
CA ASP A 30 -3.06 -14.40 -13.55
C ASP A 30 -2.35 -13.71 -12.37
N MET A 31 -2.80 -13.99 -11.14
CA MET A 31 -2.23 -13.50 -9.88
C MET A 31 -2.15 -11.96 -9.81
N PRO A 32 -3.27 -11.21 -9.77
CA PRO A 32 -3.25 -9.76 -9.61
C PRO A 32 -2.72 -9.37 -8.21
N VAL A 33 -1.73 -8.48 -8.16
CA VAL A 33 -1.02 -8.10 -6.91
C VAL A 33 -0.95 -6.59 -6.66
N ALA A 34 -1.28 -5.74 -7.63
CA ALA A 34 -1.39 -4.30 -7.41
C ALA A 34 -2.41 -3.66 -8.36
N LEU A 35 -3.00 -2.57 -7.91
CA LEU A 35 -3.99 -1.79 -8.63
C LEU A 35 -3.63 -0.30 -8.52
N THR A 36 -3.56 0.40 -9.64
CA THR A 36 -3.29 1.85 -9.65
C THR A 36 -3.94 2.53 -10.86
N GLN A 37 -3.88 3.85 -10.89
CA GLN A 37 -4.40 4.69 -11.97
C GLN A 37 -3.31 5.66 -12.46
N ALA A 38 -3.47 6.20 -13.67
CA ALA A 38 -2.50 7.08 -14.32
C ALA A 38 -2.99 8.54 -14.45
N GLY A 39 -3.92 8.97 -13.59
CA GLY A 39 -4.59 10.27 -13.70
C GLY A 39 -5.76 10.30 -14.68
N ASP A 40 -6.19 9.12 -15.16
CA ASP A 40 -7.32 8.95 -16.06
C ASP A 40 -8.26 7.82 -15.60
N ALA A 41 -9.30 7.53 -16.39
CA ALA A 41 -10.33 6.54 -16.00
C ALA A 41 -9.88 5.08 -16.05
N ARG A 42 -8.67 4.79 -16.54
CA ARG A 42 -8.14 3.42 -16.61
C ARG A 42 -7.65 2.97 -15.25
N LEU A 43 -7.85 1.68 -14.94
CA LEU A 43 -7.24 1.01 -13.83
C LEU A 43 -6.16 0.06 -14.37
N PHE A 44 -4.94 0.18 -13.85
CA PHE A 44 -3.82 -0.67 -14.24
C PHE A 44 -3.69 -1.78 -13.20
N ILE A 45 -3.72 -3.02 -13.66
CA ILE A 45 -3.70 -4.23 -12.85
C ILE A 45 -2.35 -4.90 -13.05
N THR A 46 -1.51 -4.89 -12.02
CA THR A 46 -0.23 -5.60 -12.04
C THR A 46 -0.45 -7.07 -11.77
N LEU A 47 0.02 -7.91 -12.66
CA LEU A 47 0.02 -9.37 -12.52
C LEU A 47 1.42 -9.83 -12.11
N GLN A 48 1.50 -10.62 -11.04
CA GLN A 48 2.74 -11.00 -10.37
C GLN A 48 3.80 -11.61 -11.32
N ARG A 49 3.35 -12.34 -12.36
CA ARG A 49 4.24 -12.98 -13.33
C ARG A 49 4.90 -12.02 -14.33
N GLY A 50 4.71 -10.70 -14.22
CA GLY A 50 5.43 -9.72 -15.03
C GLY A 50 4.61 -9.06 -16.12
N ARG A 51 3.28 -8.97 -16.00
CA ARG A 51 2.43 -8.19 -16.91
C ARG A 51 1.66 -7.10 -16.15
N ILE A 52 1.38 -6.02 -16.85
CA ILE A 52 0.43 -4.99 -16.40
C ILE A 52 -0.71 -4.98 -17.41
N MET A 53 -1.93 -5.17 -16.94
CA MET A 53 -3.15 -5.13 -17.75
C MET A 53 -3.90 -3.81 -17.52
N ILE A 54 -4.74 -3.42 -18.47
CA ILE A 54 -5.62 -2.25 -18.34
C ILE A 54 -7.08 -2.73 -18.23
N TYR A 55 -7.78 -2.24 -17.21
CA TYR A 55 -9.25 -2.24 -17.17
C TYR A 55 -9.72 -0.85 -17.62
N ASP A 56 -10.51 -0.79 -18.71
CA ASP A 56 -10.92 0.44 -19.38
C ASP A 56 -12.21 1.07 -18.82
N GLY A 57 -12.70 0.54 -17.69
CA GLY A 57 -13.99 0.89 -17.09
C GLY A 57 -15.11 -0.07 -17.45
N THR A 58 -14.90 -0.95 -18.44
CA THR A 58 -15.89 -1.95 -18.91
C THR A 58 -15.32 -3.36 -18.96
N ARG A 59 -14.06 -3.52 -19.34
CA ARG A 59 -13.39 -4.82 -19.51
C ARG A 59 -11.87 -4.67 -19.35
N VAL A 60 -11.21 -5.79 -19.13
CA VAL A 60 -9.75 -5.90 -19.25
C VAL A 60 -9.38 -5.97 -20.73
N LEU A 61 -8.45 -5.13 -21.17
CA LEU A 61 -7.94 -5.16 -22.55
C LEU A 61 -7.17 -6.45 -22.79
N ALA A 62 -7.28 -7.00 -24.01
CA ALA A 62 -6.65 -8.28 -24.36
C ALA A 62 -5.10 -8.19 -24.40
N ALA A 63 -4.56 -7.08 -24.89
CA ALA A 63 -3.14 -6.82 -24.91
C ALA A 63 -2.67 -6.23 -23.57
N PRO A 64 -1.54 -6.68 -23.00
CA PRO A 64 -0.97 -6.06 -21.81
C PRO A 64 -0.45 -4.66 -22.11
N PHE A 65 -0.52 -3.76 -21.11
CA PHE A 65 0.16 -2.47 -21.15
C PHE A 65 1.68 -2.65 -21.14
N LEU A 66 2.19 -3.52 -20.26
CA LEU A 66 3.60 -3.91 -20.20
C LEU A 66 3.71 -5.44 -20.06
N ASP A 67 4.67 -6.06 -20.75
CA ASP A 67 5.02 -7.47 -20.58
C ASP A 67 6.54 -7.60 -20.42
N ILE A 68 6.97 -7.90 -19.19
CA ILE A 68 8.38 -8.09 -18.81
C ILE A 68 8.60 -9.46 -18.16
N ARG A 69 7.76 -10.45 -18.47
CA ARG A 69 7.86 -11.81 -17.91
C ARG A 69 9.24 -12.46 -18.06
N SER A 70 9.97 -12.10 -19.09
CA SER A 70 11.33 -12.60 -19.31
C SER A 70 12.37 -12.06 -18.33
N LEU A 71 12.06 -11.00 -17.58
CA LEU A 71 12.94 -10.37 -16.60
C LEU A 71 12.61 -10.74 -15.15
N VAL A 72 11.38 -11.23 -14.91
CA VAL A 72 10.78 -11.37 -13.59
C VAL A 72 10.93 -12.79 -13.05
N ALA A 73 11.55 -12.92 -11.88
CA ALA A 73 11.44 -14.14 -11.07
C ALA A 73 10.07 -14.16 -10.39
N CYS A 74 9.37 -15.27 -10.46
CA CYS A 74 8.09 -15.48 -9.81
C CYS A 74 8.04 -16.91 -9.25
N CYS A 75 7.34 -17.27 -8.21
CA CYS A 75 6.33 -16.56 -7.47
C CYS A 75 6.58 -16.62 -5.94
N ASN A 76 5.62 -17.02 -5.12
CA ASN A 76 5.51 -16.74 -3.70
C ASN A 76 5.43 -15.21 -3.50
N GLU A 77 6.41 -14.59 -2.85
CA GLU A 77 6.43 -13.13 -2.71
C GLU A 77 7.20 -12.43 -3.84
N ARG A 78 7.96 -13.15 -4.68
CA ARG A 78 8.69 -12.60 -5.82
C ARG A 78 7.76 -12.34 -7.00
N GLY A 79 8.08 -11.33 -7.79
CA GLY A 79 7.29 -11.02 -8.98
C GLY A 79 7.47 -9.60 -9.48
N LEU A 80 6.61 -9.19 -10.40
CA LEU A 80 6.31 -7.79 -10.67
C LEU A 80 5.30 -7.35 -9.60
N LEU A 81 5.70 -6.46 -8.67
CA LEU A 81 4.97 -6.24 -7.44
C LEU A 81 4.15 -4.96 -7.44
N SER A 82 4.55 -3.93 -8.21
CA SER A 82 3.77 -2.71 -8.36
C SER A 82 4.14 -1.90 -9.60
N VAL A 83 3.29 -0.92 -9.89
CA VAL A 83 3.52 0.15 -10.87
C VAL A 83 3.04 1.47 -10.28
N ALA A 84 3.83 2.54 -10.50
CA ALA A 84 3.45 3.91 -10.15
C ALA A 84 3.64 4.82 -11.36
N PHE A 85 2.64 5.65 -11.66
CA PHE A 85 2.71 6.61 -12.76
C PHE A 85 3.24 7.94 -12.25
N HIS A 86 4.12 8.56 -13.03
CA HIS A 86 4.66 9.87 -12.71
C HIS A 86 3.53 10.90 -12.55
N PRO A 87 3.60 11.86 -11.61
CA PRO A 87 2.57 12.90 -11.46
C PRO A 87 2.29 13.68 -12.76
N GLN A 88 3.29 13.80 -13.63
CA GLN A 88 3.18 14.41 -14.96
C GLN A 88 3.10 13.37 -16.09
N TYR A 89 2.59 12.17 -15.82
CA TYR A 89 2.51 11.08 -16.82
C TYR A 89 1.86 11.50 -18.13
N ALA A 90 0.80 12.30 -18.07
CA ALA A 90 0.11 12.79 -19.26
C ALA A 90 1.02 13.57 -20.24
N SER A 91 2.11 14.17 -19.76
CA SER A 91 3.06 14.94 -20.57
C SER A 91 4.38 14.21 -20.83
N ASN A 92 4.92 13.47 -19.85
CA ASN A 92 6.23 12.84 -19.98
C ASN A 92 6.15 11.34 -20.32
N GLY A 93 5.02 10.70 -20.08
CA GLY A 93 4.77 9.29 -20.34
C GLY A 93 5.55 8.32 -19.44
N PHE A 94 6.15 8.80 -18.34
CA PHE A 94 6.96 7.96 -17.46
C PHE A 94 6.12 7.22 -16.43
N PHE A 95 6.48 5.97 -16.20
CA PHE A 95 5.99 5.15 -15.09
C PHE A 95 7.12 4.28 -14.55
N TYR A 96 6.92 3.77 -13.33
CA TYR A 96 7.94 3.06 -12.57
C TYR A 96 7.38 1.73 -12.12
N VAL A 97 8.22 0.71 -12.13
CA VAL A 97 7.87 -0.64 -11.68
C VAL A 97 8.88 -1.12 -10.64
N ASP A 98 8.38 -1.92 -9.70
CA ASP A 98 9.18 -2.73 -8.80
C ASP A 98 9.01 -4.20 -9.18
N TYR A 99 10.12 -4.90 -9.38
CA TYR A 99 10.09 -6.33 -9.64
C TYR A 99 11.31 -7.05 -9.10
N THR A 100 11.13 -8.34 -8.82
CA THR A 100 12.24 -9.23 -8.49
C THR A 100 12.85 -9.78 -9.79
N ARG A 101 14.12 -9.52 -10.00
CA ARG A 101 14.89 -10.02 -11.15
C ARG A 101 15.18 -11.52 -11.02
N LEU A 102 15.57 -12.20 -12.12
CA LEU A 102 15.79 -13.65 -12.16
C LEU A 102 16.84 -14.17 -11.16
N ASP A 103 17.80 -13.34 -10.75
CA ASP A 103 18.80 -13.65 -9.71
C ASP A 103 18.28 -13.44 -8.27
N GLY A 104 17.09 -12.88 -8.12
CA GLY A 104 16.45 -12.62 -6.83
C GLY A 104 16.56 -11.18 -6.33
N ASP A 105 17.34 -10.33 -6.99
CA ASP A 105 17.48 -8.93 -6.60
C ASP A 105 16.21 -8.12 -6.94
N ILE A 106 15.92 -7.12 -6.11
CA ILE A 106 14.82 -6.17 -6.33
C ILE A 106 15.30 -5.07 -7.27
N VAL A 107 14.51 -4.77 -8.30
CA VAL A 107 14.81 -3.75 -9.30
C VAL A 107 13.68 -2.71 -9.34
N LEU A 108 14.04 -1.45 -9.12
CA LEU A 108 13.21 -0.30 -9.44
C LEU A 108 13.61 0.23 -10.82
N ALA A 109 12.67 0.22 -11.75
CA ALA A 109 12.94 0.66 -13.13
C ALA A 109 11.89 1.64 -13.63
N ARG A 110 12.34 2.65 -14.38
CA ARG A 110 11.50 3.57 -15.14
C ARG A 110 11.29 3.06 -16.55
N TYR A 111 10.07 3.14 -17.02
CA TYR A 111 9.65 2.91 -18.39
C TYR A 111 8.92 4.12 -18.97
N ARG A 112 8.61 4.07 -20.25
CA ARG A 112 7.83 5.07 -20.95
C ARG A 112 6.69 4.41 -21.73
N VAL A 113 5.54 5.11 -21.82
CA VAL A 113 4.47 4.72 -22.73
C VAL A 113 4.91 4.92 -24.19
N SER A 114 4.45 4.05 -25.09
CA SER A 114 4.68 4.20 -26.53
C SER A 114 3.77 5.28 -27.14
N SER A 115 3.72 5.34 -28.47
CA SER A 115 2.73 6.19 -29.19
C SER A 115 1.29 5.73 -29.01
N ASP A 116 1.07 4.46 -28.66
CA ASP A 116 -0.23 3.96 -28.22
C ASP A 116 -0.34 4.13 -26.69
N PRO A 117 -1.30 4.91 -26.16
CA PRO A 117 -1.44 5.17 -24.74
C PRO A 117 -1.79 3.91 -23.92
N ASN A 118 -2.14 2.80 -24.57
CA ASN A 118 -2.45 1.52 -23.93
C ASN A 118 -1.28 0.52 -23.99
N VAL A 119 -0.13 0.92 -24.53
CA VAL A 119 1.04 0.05 -24.69
C VAL A 119 2.29 0.79 -24.25
N ALA A 120 3.04 0.22 -23.31
CA ALA A 120 4.35 0.71 -22.92
C ALA A 120 5.42 0.31 -23.93
N ASP A 121 6.52 1.05 -23.96
CA ASP A 121 7.73 0.65 -24.69
C ASP A 121 8.67 -0.16 -23.79
N PRO A 122 8.77 -1.50 -23.93
CA PRO A 122 9.63 -2.31 -23.09
C PRO A 122 11.12 -1.99 -23.26
N SER A 123 11.52 -1.40 -24.40
CA SER A 123 12.89 -1.03 -24.68
C SER A 123 13.33 0.27 -24.01
N SER A 124 12.38 1.04 -23.45
CA SER A 124 12.62 2.31 -22.75
C SER A 124 13.15 2.14 -21.33
N ALA A 125 13.34 0.93 -20.86
CA ALA A 125 13.75 0.62 -19.49
C ALA A 125 15.01 1.38 -19.05
N THR A 126 14.92 2.04 -17.90
CA THR A 126 16.05 2.64 -17.19
C THR A 126 16.01 2.15 -15.75
N ILE A 127 17.03 1.41 -15.33
CA ILE A 127 17.15 0.96 -13.93
C ILE A 127 17.54 2.15 -13.07
N LEU A 128 16.76 2.41 -12.02
CA LEU A 128 17.04 3.44 -11.03
C LEU A 128 17.86 2.87 -9.87
N LEU A 129 17.38 1.75 -9.31
CA LEU A 129 18.02 1.05 -8.21
C LEU A 129 18.02 -0.47 -8.47
N THR A 130 19.06 -1.13 -7.98
CA THR A 130 19.11 -2.58 -7.79
C THR A 130 19.48 -2.83 -6.34
N LEU A 131 18.64 -3.57 -5.62
CA LEU A 131 18.82 -3.89 -4.22
C LEU A 131 19.12 -5.39 -4.10
N GLU A 132 20.24 -5.73 -3.49
CA GLU A 132 20.62 -7.13 -3.29
C GLU A 132 19.63 -7.82 -2.36
N HIS A 133 18.91 -8.82 -2.89
CA HIS A 133 17.87 -9.58 -2.19
C HIS A 133 17.89 -11.07 -2.55
N SER A 134 19.03 -11.55 -3.03
CA SER A 134 19.16 -12.92 -3.56
C SER A 134 19.16 -14.02 -2.49
N GLN A 135 19.43 -13.66 -1.21
CA GLN A 135 19.62 -14.62 -0.11
C GLN A 135 18.35 -15.40 0.24
N PHE A 136 17.19 -14.73 0.32
CA PHE A 136 15.89 -15.33 0.65
C PHE A 136 14.84 -14.92 -0.38
N GLY A 137 13.71 -15.66 -0.43
CA GLY A 137 12.67 -15.42 -1.42
C GLY A 137 11.47 -14.63 -0.92
N ASN A 138 11.46 -14.29 0.37
CA ASN A 138 10.35 -13.60 1.05
C ASN A 138 10.77 -12.22 1.55
N HIS A 139 9.80 -11.42 2.02
CA HIS A 139 9.94 -10.03 2.46
C HIS A 139 10.53 -9.12 1.38
N ASN A 140 9.88 -9.13 0.22
CA ASN A 140 10.30 -8.29 -0.90
C ASN A 140 9.77 -6.85 -0.78
N GLY A 141 8.69 -6.62 -0.01
CA GLY A 141 7.97 -5.35 -0.03
C GLY A 141 7.34 -5.10 -1.41
N GLY A 142 7.85 -4.11 -2.15
CA GLY A 142 7.60 -3.93 -3.58
C GLY A 142 6.53 -2.91 -3.92
N GLN A 143 5.91 -2.22 -2.97
CA GLN A 143 4.99 -1.13 -3.28
C GLN A 143 5.74 0.12 -3.72
N LEU A 144 5.28 0.72 -4.82
CA LEU A 144 5.65 2.06 -5.29
C LEU A 144 4.45 3.00 -5.24
N GLN A 145 4.67 4.23 -4.78
CA GLN A 145 3.68 5.30 -4.89
C GLN A 145 4.35 6.67 -4.85
N PHE A 146 3.84 7.62 -5.64
CA PHE A 146 4.24 9.02 -5.49
C PHE A 146 3.56 9.65 -4.28
N GLY A 147 4.36 10.31 -3.47
CA GLY A 147 3.87 11.12 -2.35
C GLY A 147 3.28 12.46 -2.79
N PRO A 148 2.57 13.15 -1.90
CA PRO A 148 2.02 14.48 -2.17
C PRO A 148 3.10 15.56 -2.38
N ASP A 149 4.34 15.24 -2.11
CA ASP A 149 5.54 16.05 -2.31
C ASP A 149 6.19 15.84 -3.70
N GLY A 150 5.63 14.92 -4.51
CA GLY A 150 6.09 14.61 -5.87
C GLY A 150 7.22 13.61 -5.96
N TYR A 151 7.76 13.12 -4.85
CA TYR A 151 8.80 12.10 -4.84
C TYR A 151 8.23 10.68 -4.91
N LEU A 152 9.03 9.75 -5.44
CA LEU A 152 8.67 8.33 -5.49
C LEU A 152 9.07 7.64 -4.18
N TYR A 153 8.10 6.98 -3.55
CA TYR A 153 8.32 6.14 -2.37
C TYR A 153 8.31 4.68 -2.76
N ALA A 154 9.21 3.89 -2.14
CA ALA A 154 9.32 2.45 -2.35
C ALA A 154 9.45 1.74 -1.01
N GLY A 155 8.63 0.71 -0.77
CA GLY A 155 8.72 -0.16 0.39
C GLY A 155 9.61 -1.35 0.13
N THR A 156 10.54 -1.63 1.03
CA THR A 156 11.42 -2.80 0.98
C THR A 156 11.27 -3.63 2.25
N GLY A 157 11.13 -4.95 2.13
CA GLY A 157 11.19 -5.83 3.28
C GLY A 157 12.61 -5.97 3.84
N ASP A 158 12.75 -6.59 5.00
CA ASP A 158 14.02 -6.79 5.73
C ASP A 158 15.00 -7.79 5.08
N GLY A 159 14.62 -8.33 3.91
CA GLY A 159 15.43 -9.27 3.16
C GLY A 159 15.13 -10.73 3.43
N GLY A 160 14.11 -11.02 4.25
CA GLY A 160 13.55 -12.36 4.40
C GLY A 160 14.13 -13.22 5.52
N SER A 161 13.71 -14.48 5.56
CA SER A 161 13.87 -15.41 6.68
C SER A 161 12.95 -15.03 7.87
N GLY A 162 13.16 -15.64 9.03
CA GLY A 162 12.44 -15.31 10.27
C GLY A 162 13.30 -14.40 11.17
N GLY A 163 12.68 -13.36 11.74
CA GLY A 163 13.28 -12.53 12.79
C GLY A 163 14.44 -11.64 12.35
N ASP A 164 14.54 -11.27 11.09
CA ASP A 164 15.60 -10.40 10.53
C ASP A 164 17.01 -10.80 11.03
N PRO A 165 17.54 -11.95 10.60
CA PRO A 165 18.79 -12.50 11.17
C PRO A 165 19.98 -11.57 10.96
N ASN A 166 19.94 -10.72 9.96
CA ASN A 166 20.99 -9.76 9.61
C ASN A 166 20.78 -8.38 10.24
N ASN A 167 19.69 -8.17 10.99
CA ASN A 167 19.30 -6.90 11.59
C ASN A 167 19.27 -5.74 10.55
N ARG A 168 18.83 -6.04 9.34
CA ARG A 168 18.82 -5.09 8.22
C ARG A 168 17.83 -3.96 8.45
N ALA A 169 16.67 -4.26 9.03
CA ALA A 169 15.65 -3.25 9.31
C ALA A 169 16.17 -2.09 10.15
N GLN A 170 17.05 -2.35 11.13
CA GLN A 170 17.67 -1.34 12.00
C GLN A 170 18.98 -0.76 11.44
N ASN A 171 19.53 -1.32 10.36
CA ASN A 171 20.78 -0.86 9.76
C ASN A 171 20.54 0.19 8.70
N LEU A 172 20.87 1.45 8.95
CA LEU A 172 20.70 2.54 7.98
C LEU A 172 21.63 2.45 6.75
N ALA A 173 22.68 1.63 6.81
CA ALA A 173 23.53 1.37 5.65
C ALA A 173 22.97 0.31 4.69
N ASP A 174 21.90 -0.39 5.09
CA ASP A 174 21.19 -1.39 4.29
C ASP A 174 19.86 -0.78 3.77
N PRO A 175 19.52 -0.95 2.48
CA PRO A 175 18.27 -0.42 1.94
C PRO A 175 17.04 -1.28 2.23
N LEU A 176 17.20 -2.42 2.91
CA LEU A 176 16.13 -3.36 3.22
C LEU A 176 15.50 -3.08 4.59
N GLY A 177 14.20 -3.38 4.73
CA GLY A 177 13.40 -3.04 5.91
C GLY A 177 13.11 -1.54 6.03
N LYS A 178 12.77 -0.88 4.91
CA LYS A 178 12.70 0.57 4.76
C LYS A 178 11.48 1.04 3.96
N ILE A 179 11.16 2.30 4.17
CA ILE A 179 10.56 3.13 3.10
C ILE A 179 11.70 3.97 2.51
N LEU A 180 11.93 3.84 1.22
CA LEU A 180 12.86 4.68 0.45
C LEU A 180 12.10 5.84 -0.19
N ARG A 181 12.74 7.00 -0.38
CA ARG A 181 12.17 8.17 -1.04
C ARG A 181 13.15 8.74 -2.06
N LEU A 182 12.70 8.85 -3.32
CA LEU A 182 13.54 9.13 -4.48
C LEU A 182 13.03 10.34 -5.26
N ASP A 183 13.95 11.21 -5.67
CA ASP A 183 13.71 12.29 -6.63
C ASP A 183 14.04 11.76 -8.04
N VAL A 184 13.02 11.23 -8.71
CA VAL A 184 13.18 10.61 -10.03
C VAL A 184 13.33 11.64 -11.18
N ASP A 185 13.15 12.92 -10.91
CA ASP A 185 13.39 14.02 -11.83
C ASP A 185 14.83 14.56 -11.74
N ALA A 186 15.53 14.25 -10.64
CA ALA A 186 16.95 14.56 -10.47
C ALA A 186 17.84 13.52 -11.17
N PRO A 187 19.12 13.88 -11.46
CA PRO A 187 20.10 12.87 -11.87
C PRO A 187 20.39 11.87 -10.75
N ALA A 188 20.86 10.67 -11.14
CA ALA A 188 21.31 9.67 -10.16
C ALA A 188 22.31 10.31 -9.17
N PRO A 189 22.25 9.93 -7.91
CA PRO A 189 21.58 8.77 -7.31
C PRO A 189 20.11 8.98 -6.89
N TYR A 190 19.40 9.96 -7.41
CA TYR A 190 17.97 10.22 -7.16
C TYR A 190 17.61 10.53 -5.69
N ILE A 191 18.54 11.04 -4.91
CA ILE A 191 18.36 11.30 -3.47
C ILE A 191 17.84 12.73 -3.26
N PRO A 192 16.62 12.92 -2.72
CA PRO A 192 16.14 14.23 -2.32
C PRO A 192 17.03 14.83 -1.23
N PRO A 193 17.45 16.11 -1.34
CA PRO A 193 18.28 16.74 -0.31
C PRO A 193 17.57 16.90 1.04
N SER A 194 16.24 16.76 1.05
CA SER A 194 15.40 16.81 2.26
C SER A 194 15.20 15.46 2.94
N ASN A 195 15.84 14.38 2.47
CA ASN A 195 15.77 13.10 3.16
C ASN A 195 16.51 13.14 4.50
N PRO A 196 16.01 12.46 5.54
CA PRO A 196 16.51 12.61 6.91
C PRO A 196 17.95 12.11 7.10
N PHE A 197 18.41 11.17 6.26
CA PHE A 197 19.72 10.55 6.41
C PHE A 197 20.77 11.04 5.40
N VAL A 198 20.46 12.04 4.61
CA VAL A 198 21.48 12.74 3.77
C VAL A 198 22.54 13.35 4.70
N ASN A 199 23.79 12.98 4.49
CA ASN A 199 24.92 13.41 5.34
C ASN A 199 24.90 12.94 6.80
N HIS A 200 24.12 11.92 7.14
CA HIS A 200 24.02 11.41 8.52
C HIS A 200 25.33 10.78 9.04
N GLY A 201 26.24 10.34 8.17
CA GLY A 201 27.44 9.59 8.56
C GLY A 201 27.17 8.11 8.79
N GLY A 202 28.19 7.35 9.24
CA GLY A 202 28.07 5.92 9.54
C GLY A 202 27.71 5.03 8.34
N GLY A 203 27.83 5.54 7.10
CA GLY A 203 27.43 4.81 5.91
C GLY A 203 25.93 4.78 5.65
N ALA A 204 25.13 5.58 6.36
CA ALA A 204 23.69 5.67 6.17
C ALA A 204 23.36 6.03 4.71
N ARG A 205 22.36 5.34 4.17
CA ARG A 205 21.90 5.55 2.79
C ARG A 205 20.96 6.75 2.73
N GLY A 206 21.27 7.69 1.84
CA GLY A 206 20.52 8.93 1.72
C GLY A 206 19.11 8.78 1.16
N GLU A 207 18.80 7.68 0.47
CA GLU A 207 17.46 7.39 -0.03
C GLU A 207 16.49 6.89 1.05
N VAL A 208 16.98 6.53 2.25
CA VAL A 208 16.11 6.07 3.35
C VAL A 208 15.25 7.22 3.86
N TRP A 209 13.92 6.96 3.91
CA TRP A 209 12.92 7.87 4.47
C TRP A 209 12.50 7.45 5.88
N ALA A 210 12.17 6.17 6.07
CA ALA A 210 11.84 5.56 7.35
C ALA A 210 12.41 4.13 7.40
N TYR A 211 12.56 3.57 8.60
CA TYR A 211 13.21 2.29 8.82
C TYR A 211 12.58 1.48 9.95
N GLY A 212 13.12 0.27 10.20
CA GLY A 212 12.58 -0.60 11.23
C GLY A 212 11.26 -1.26 10.81
N LEU A 213 11.15 -1.63 9.53
CA LEU A 213 10.02 -2.34 8.95
C LEU A 213 10.42 -3.78 8.63
N ARG A 214 9.46 -4.72 8.71
CA ARG A 214 9.68 -6.13 8.39
C ARG A 214 9.40 -6.45 6.94
N ASN A 215 8.17 -6.23 6.51
CA ASN A 215 7.72 -6.45 5.14
C ASN A 215 6.55 -5.51 4.83
N PRO A 216 6.81 -4.22 4.61
CA PRO A 216 5.77 -3.23 4.32
C PRO A 216 5.15 -3.55 2.94
N TRP A 217 4.18 -4.49 2.95
CA TRP A 217 3.61 -5.06 1.74
C TRP A 217 2.88 -4.02 0.91
N ARG A 218 1.98 -3.25 1.53
CA ARG A 218 1.34 -2.10 0.87
C ARG A 218 1.34 -0.89 1.79
N PHE A 219 1.53 0.26 1.17
CA PHE A 219 1.33 1.55 1.81
C PHE A 219 0.53 2.46 0.90
N SER A 220 -0.05 3.51 1.45
CA SER A 220 -0.81 4.47 0.67
C SER A 220 -0.76 5.86 1.29
N PHE A 221 -0.76 6.89 0.44
CA PHE A 221 -1.00 8.26 0.89
C PHE A 221 -2.50 8.56 0.87
N ASP A 222 -2.99 9.12 1.98
CA ASP A 222 -4.33 9.71 1.97
C ASP A 222 -4.35 10.92 1.03
N ARG A 223 -5.13 10.86 -0.04
CA ARG A 223 -5.19 11.89 -1.08
C ARG A 223 -5.68 13.25 -0.60
N GLU A 224 -6.33 13.35 0.57
CA GLU A 224 -6.81 14.61 1.15
C GLU A 224 -5.85 15.16 2.21
N SER A 225 -5.43 14.34 3.19
CA SER A 225 -4.52 14.80 4.25
C SER A 225 -3.04 14.74 3.85
N GLY A 226 -2.68 13.81 2.98
CA GLY A 226 -1.30 13.52 2.62
C GLY A 226 -0.57 12.65 3.63
N ASP A 227 -1.26 12.09 4.62
CA ASP A 227 -0.69 11.17 5.59
C ASP A 227 -0.33 9.84 4.92
N LEU A 228 0.79 9.25 5.32
CA LEU A 228 1.25 7.96 4.84
C LEU A 228 0.77 6.85 5.80
N TRP A 229 0.08 5.85 5.25
CA TRP A 229 -0.37 4.64 5.93
C TRP A 229 0.45 3.46 5.45
N ILE A 230 1.10 2.74 6.35
CA ILE A 230 1.97 1.61 6.04
C ILE A 230 1.38 0.38 6.71
N ALA A 231 1.21 -0.71 5.97
CA ALA A 231 0.86 -2.00 6.51
C ALA A 231 2.10 -2.88 6.50
N ASP A 232 2.61 -3.18 7.67
CA ASP A 232 3.81 -3.99 7.86
C ASP A 232 3.45 -5.39 8.36
N VAL A 233 3.85 -6.40 7.60
CA VAL A 233 3.52 -7.80 7.91
C VAL A 233 4.36 -8.28 9.07
N GLY A 234 3.69 -8.75 10.11
CA GLY A 234 4.28 -9.27 11.32
C GLY A 234 4.95 -10.64 11.17
N GLN A 235 5.60 -11.11 12.22
CA GLN A 235 6.38 -12.35 12.17
C GLN A 235 5.59 -13.58 12.62
N ASP A 236 5.06 -13.54 13.84
CA ASP A 236 4.54 -14.74 14.49
C ASP A 236 3.11 -14.56 15.02
N ARG A 237 2.75 -13.34 15.44
CA ARG A 237 1.52 -13.13 16.22
C ARG A 237 0.72 -11.87 15.90
N TYR A 238 1.35 -10.81 15.44
CA TYR A 238 0.70 -9.50 15.31
C TYR A 238 1.03 -8.86 13.97
N GLU A 239 -0.01 -8.35 13.32
CA GLU A 239 0.07 -7.50 12.14
C GLU A 239 -0.10 -6.04 12.56
N GLU A 240 0.50 -5.10 11.83
CA GLU A 240 0.46 -3.70 12.22
C GLU A 240 0.17 -2.73 11.08
N VAL A 241 -0.40 -1.59 11.46
CA VAL A 241 -0.56 -0.42 10.59
C VAL A 241 0.10 0.78 11.23
N ASP A 242 1.03 1.37 10.53
CA ASP A 242 1.71 2.59 10.91
C ASP A 242 1.09 3.79 10.22
N LEU A 243 1.08 4.91 10.91
CA LEU A 243 0.61 6.20 10.39
C LEU A 243 1.72 7.24 10.54
N GLN A 244 2.21 7.73 9.42
CA GLN A 244 3.11 8.87 9.37
C GLN A 244 2.34 10.12 8.93
N PRO A 245 2.23 11.15 9.79
CA PRO A 245 1.59 12.39 9.43
C PRO A 245 2.31 13.09 8.25
N ARG A 246 1.56 13.76 7.38
CA ARG A 246 2.13 14.56 6.27
C ARG A 246 3.22 15.56 6.72
N ALA A 247 3.12 16.06 7.94
CA ALA A 247 4.07 17.01 8.49
C ALA A 247 5.41 16.36 8.91
N SER A 248 5.54 15.04 8.84
CA SER A 248 6.80 14.35 9.13
C SER A 248 7.91 14.82 8.20
N ILE A 249 9.12 14.84 8.75
CA ILE A 249 10.36 15.09 8.02
C ILE A 249 11.13 13.80 7.73
N GLY A 250 10.52 12.64 8.01
CA GLY A 250 11.13 11.32 7.90
C GLY A 250 12.01 10.96 9.09
N GLY A 251 12.55 9.75 9.06
CA GLY A 251 13.45 9.25 10.09
C GLY A 251 12.76 8.40 11.16
N GLU A 252 11.46 8.11 11.01
CA GLU A 252 10.75 7.23 11.92
C GLU A 252 11.36 5.83 11.93
N ASN A 253 11.50 5.28 13.15
CA ASN A 253 11.87 3.89 13.40
C ASN A 253 10.65 3.12 13.89
N TYR A 254 10.05 2.30 13.04
CA TYR A 254 8.86 1.52 13.37
C TYR A 254 9.12 0.27 14.24
N GLY A 255 10.38 0.02 14.57
CA GLY A 255 10.74 -0.87 15.69
C GLY A 255 11.11 -2.29 15.34
N TRP A 256 10.82 -2.79 14.14
CA TRP A 256 11.25 -4.13 13.76
C TRP A 256 12.79 -4.24 13.75
N ARG A 257 13.41 -5.25 14.31
CA ARG A 257 12.87 -6.49 14.97
C ARG A 257 12.76 -6.39 16.49
N ARG A 258 12.83 -5.21 17.08
CA ARG A 258 12.68 -5.06 18.55
C ARG A 258 11.21 -5.26 18.95
N LEU A 259 10.32 -4.79 18.12
CA LEU A 259 8.86 -4.87 18.27
C LEU A 259 8.25 -5.72 17.15
N GLU A 260 7.11 -6.36 17.44
CA GLU A 260 6.10 -6.89 16.55
C GLU A 260 4.76 -6.35 17.06
N GLY A 261 4.14 -5.42 16.33
CA GLY A 261 3.04 -4.63 16.85
C GLY A 261 3.46 -3.82 18.09
N PHE A 262 2.62 -3.80 19.11
CA PHE A 262 2.93 -3.17 20.40
C PHE A 262 3.78 -4.07 21.32
N HIS A 263 4.26 -5.21 20.86
CA HIS A 263 4.84 -6.26 21.68
C HIS A 263 6.34 -6.41 21.47
N CYS A 264 7.05 -6.80 22.53
CA CYS A 264 8.47 -7.12 22.41
C CYS A 264 8.67 -8.41 21.62
N TYR A 265 9.52 -8.35 20.58
CA TYR A 265 9.93 -9.52 19.81
C TYR A 265 11.37 -9.92 20.15
N ASN A 266 12.36 -9.09 19.83
CA ASN A 266 13.76 -9.38 20.11
C ASN A 266 14.53 -8.12 20.53
N PRO A 267 14.80 -7.94 21.84
CA PRO A 267 14.59 -8.89 22.94
C PRO A 267 13.11 -9.08 23.31
N SER A 268 12.77 -10.22 23.92
CA SER A 268 11.41 -10.56 24.34
C SER A 268 10.88 -9.73 25.51
N THR A 269 11.71 -8.91 26.12
CA THR A 269 11.38 -7.99 27.22
C THR A 269 12.25 -6.75 27.14
N ASN A 270 11.79 -5.64 27.74
CA ASN A 270 12.54 -4.36 27.79
C ASN A 270 12.91 -3.82 26.39
N CYS A 271 12.00 -3.98 25.43
CA CYS A 271 12.20 -3.56 24.04
C CYS A 271 11.85 -2.11 23.79
N SER A 272 11.04 -1.46 24.65
CA SER A 272 10.56 -0.10 24.44
C SER A 272 11.72 0.91 24.54
N ASP A 273 11.65 1.90 23.66
CA ASP A 273 12.63 2.96 23.52
C ASP A 273 11.92 4.20 22.98
N ALA A 274 12.24 5.36 23.49
CA ALA A 274 11.60 6.62 23.09
C ALA A 274 11.91 7.00 21.62
N SER A 275 12.88 6.36 20.98
CA SER A 275 13.19 6.57 19.56
C SER A 275 12.33 5.73 18.63
N LEU A 276 11.52 4.79 19.15
CA LEU A 276 10.66 3.95 18.34
C LEU A 276 9.28 4.62 18.14
N THR A 277 8.76 4.49 16.95
CA THR A 277 7.42 4.93 16.59
C THR A 277 6.47 3.74 16.69
N PRO A 278 5.57 3.69 17.68
CA PRO A 278 4.65 2.57 17.82
C PRO A 278 3.61 2.58 16.69
N PRO A 279 3.04 1.43 16.33
CA PRO A 279 2.00 1.36 15.34
C PRO A 279 0.73 2.10 15.79
N THR A 280 -0.11 2.42 14.82
CA THR A 280 -1.43 3.05 15.05
C THR A 280 -2.50 2.00 15.33
N LEU A 281 -2.39 0.84 14.71
CA LEU A 281 -3.31 -0.31 14.85
C LEU A 281 -2.49 -1.60 14.84
N GLU A 282 -2.99 -2.61 15.53
CA GLU A 282 -2.55 -3.99 15.39
C GLU A 282 -3.73 -4.96 15.42
N TYR A 283 -3.52 -6.17 14.92
CA TYR A 283 -4.41 -7.30 15.16
C TYR A 283 -3.61 -8.60 15.28
N SER A 284 -4.19 -9.61 15.97
CA SER A 284 -3.51 -10.88 16.20
C SER A 284 -3.85 -11.93 15.13
N HIS A 285 -3.03 -12.99 15.06
CA HIS A 285 -3.28 -14.17 14.22
C HIS A 285 -4.30 -15.15 14.82
N ASP A 286 -4.87 -14.86 16.01
CA ASP A 286 -5.73 -15.79 16.76
C ASP A 286 -7.02 -16.21 16.03
N ASP A 287 -7.43 -15.44 15.01
CA ASP A 287 -8.67 -15.65 14.26
C ASP A 287 -8.47 -16.17 12.83
N GLY A 288 -7.29 -16.69 12.53
CA GLY A 288 -6.90 -17.19 11.20
C GLY A 288 -6.30 -16.13 10.28
N SER A 289 -6.12 -14.91 10.74
CA SER A 289 -5.33 -13.88 10.08
C SER A 289 -3.85 -14.22 10.13
N CYS A 290 -3.05 -13.76 9.17
CA CYS A 290 -1.62 -14.08 9.11
C CYS A 290 -0.75 -13.08 8.36
N SER A 291 -1.33 -12.17 7.59
CA SER A 291 -0.58 -11.26 6.75
C SER A 291 -1.43 -10.07 6.34
N ILE A 292 -1.13 -8.92 6.89
CA ILE A 292 -1.81 -7.69 6.52
C ILE A 292 -1.48 -7.32 5.08
N THR A 293 -2.52 -7.03 4.30
CA THR A 293 -2.34 -6.58 2.92
C THR A 293 -2.17 -5.06 2.83
N GLY A 294 -2.68 -4.33 3.83
CA GLY A 294 -2.77 -2.87 3.77
C GLY A 294 -4.08 -2.38 3.17
N GLY A 295 -4.10 -1.12 2.74
CA GLY A 295 -5.32 -0.51 2.25
C GLY A 295 -5.22 0.98 2.02
N TYR A 296 -6.38 1.65 2.02
CA TYR A 296 -6.49 3.08 1.68
C TYR A 296 -7.44 3.82 2.61
N ARG A 297 -7.17 5.07 2.83
CA ARG A 297 -8.14 5.99 3.40
C ARG A 297 -9.18 6.34 2.34
N TYR A 298 -10.44 5.93 2.56
CA TYR A 298 -11.48 6.09 1.53
C TYR A 298 -11.89 7.55 1.37
N ARG A 299 -11.83 8.04 0.12
CA ARG A 299 -12.15 9.44 -0.24
C ARG A 299 -13.15 9.55 -1.40
N GLY A 300 -13.63 8.42 -1.91
CA GLY A 300 -14.63 8.35 -2.96
C GLY A 300 -16.04 8.77 -2.51
N VAL A 301 -17.01 8.56 -3.39
CA VAL A 301 -18.42 8.95 -3.20
C VAL A 301 -19.40 7.77 -3.20
N ARG A 302 -18.96 6.57 -3.65
CA ARG A 302 -19.83 5.38 -3.74
C ARG A 302 -20.16 4.76 -2.39
N MET A 303 -19.35 5.04 -1.36
CA MET A 303 -19.57 4.57 0.01
C MET A 303 -19.56 5.76 0.98
N PRO A 304 -20.56 6.64 0.93
CA PRO A 304 -20.57 7.88 1.73
C PRO A 304 -20.50 7.62 3.24
N SER A 305 -20.97 6.46 3.72
CA SER A 305 -20.90 6.09 5.14
C SER A 305 -19.47 5.74 5.60
N LEU A 306 -18.56 5.44 4.68
CA LEU A 306 -17.17 5.07 4.96
C LEU A 306 -16.17 6.19 4.65
N ARG A 307 -16.64 7.35 4.17
CA ARG A 307 -15.73 8.44 3.81
C ARG A 307 -14.87 8.87 5.00
N GLY A 308 -13.56 8.84 4.82
CA GLY A 308 -12.57 9.13 5.85
C GLY A 308 -12.15 7.93 6.71
N ALA A 309 -12.78 6.77 6.57
CA ALA A 309 -12.28 5.55 7.18
C ALA A 309 -11.04 5.00 6.43
N TYR A 310 -10.11 4.40 7.14
CA TYR A 310 -9.06 3.58 6.53
C TYR A 310 -9.58 2.16 6.37
N LEU A 311 -9.61 1.65 5.14
CA LEU A 311 -9.99 0.28 4.81
C LEU A 311 -8.73 -0.53 4.59
N TYR A 312 -8.63 -1.71 5.22
CA TYR A 312 -7.49 -2.62 5.07
C TYR A 312 -7.94 -4.07 5.21
N GLY A 313 -7.11 -5.00 4.78
CA GLY A 313 -7.46 -6.42 4.77
C GLY A 313 -6.30 -7.35 5.09
N ASP A 314 -6.63 -8.63 5.26
CA ASP A 314 -5.70 -9.71 5.52
C ASP A 314 -5.76 -10.77 4.42
N TYR A 315 -4.60 -11.24 4.01
CA TYR A 315 -4.44 -12.20 2.92
C TYR A 315 -5.00 -13.59 3.25
N CYS A 316 -4.78 -14.07 4.49
CA CYS A 316 -5.14 -15.44 4.89
C CYS A 316 -6.62 -15.58 5.20
N SER A 317 -7.11 -14.66 6.02
CA SER A 317 -8.49 -14.73 6.52
C SER A 317 -9.52 -14.15 5.53
N GLY A 318 -9.06 -13.32 4.56
CA GLY A 318 -9.96 -12.61 3.65
C GLY A 318 -10.81 -11.55 4.33
N LYS A 319 -10.52 -11.21 5.58
CA LYS A 319 -11.23 -10.17 6.33
C LYS A 319 -10.83 -8.79 5.87
N ILE A 320 -11.80 -7.88 5.86
CA ILE A 320 -11.61 -6.46 5.57
C ILE A 320 -12.14 -5.66 6.74
N TRP A 321 -11.31 -4.77 7.28
CA TRP A 321 -11.68 -3.87 8.37
C TRP A 321 -11.77 -2.43 7.91
N THR A 322 -12.47 -1.63 8.70
CA THR A 322 -12.37 -0.17 8.68
C THR A 322 -11.75 0.31 9.97
N ALA A 323 -10.94 1.35 9.91
CA ALA A 323 -10.50 2.09 11.08
C ALA A 323 -10.95 3.55 10.98
N THR A 324 -11.46 4.08 12.10
CA THR A 324 -11.91 5.47 12.24
C THR A 324 -11.44 6.04 13.57
N GLN A 325 -11.22 7.34 13.64
CA GLN A 325 -10.88 7.98 14.91
C GLN A 325 -12.13 8.17 15.78
N ASN A 326 -12.00 7.86 17.05
CA ASN A 326 -13.00 8.22 18.06
C ASN A 326 -12.84 9.70 18.48
N THR A 327 -13.70 10.17 19.39
CA THR A 327 -13.69 11.55 19.88
C THR A 327 -12.44 11.91 20.69
N ALA A 328 -11.66 10.93 21.15
CA ALA A 328 -10.38 11.10 21.82
C ALA A 328 -9.18 11.07 20.85
N GLY A 329 -9.43 10.90 19.55
CA GLY A 329 -8.38 10.83 18.52
C GLY A 329 -7.77 9.44 18.34
N ALA A 330 -8.16 8.43 19.11
CA ALA A 330 -7.67 7.06 18.97
C ALA A 330 -8.33 6.37 17.76
N TRP A 331 -7.53 5.61 16.99
CA TRP A 331 -8.03 4.80 15.88
C TRP A 331 -8.67 3.52 16.41
N ILE A 332 -9.88 3.23 15.94
CA ILE A 332 -10.66 2.05 16.31
C ILE A 332 -10.98 1.25 15.07
N ALA A 333 -10.51 0.01 15.06
CA ALA A 333 -10.78 -0.95 14.00
C ALA A 333 -12.14 -1.64 14.21
N LYS A 334 -12.82 -1.92 13.10
CA LYS A 334 -14.06 -2.69 13.06
C LYS A 334 -14.10 -3.57 11.82
N LEU A 335 -14.43 -4.85 12.00
CA LEU A 335 -14.68 -5.77 10.88
C LEU A 335 -15.81 -5.19 9.99
N LEU A 336 -15.51 -5.06 8.71
CA LEU A 336 -16.44 -4.59 7.67
C LEU A 336 -17.00 -5.75 6.86
N LEU A 337 -16.14 -6.61 6.33
CA LEU A 337 -16.50 -7.77 5.53
C LEU A 337 -15.65 -8.97 5.97
N ASP A 338 -16.28 -10.14 5.92
CA ASP A 338 -15.64 -11.45 6.05
C ASP A 338 -15.82 -12.16 4.70
N THR A 339 -14.72 -12.41 3.99
CA THR A 339 -14.73 -12.93 2.61
C THR A 339 -13.87 -14.18 2.49
N ASN A 340 -13.96 -14.85 1.34
CA ASN A 340 -13.08 -15.99 1.00
C ASN A 340 -11.96 -15.57 0.03
N LEU A 341 -11.63 -14.29 -0.06
CA LEU A 341 -10.58 -13.79 -0.96
C LEU A 341 -9.20 -14.01 -0.35
N ASN A 342 -8.23 -14.36 -1.17
CA ASN A 342 -6.82 -14.15 -0.82
C ASN A 342 -6.43 -12.73 -1.22
N ILE A 343 -6.66 -11.78 -0.31
CA ILE A 343 -6.51 -10.35 -0.61
C ILE A 343 -5.05 -10.02 -0.82
N SER A 344 -4.65 -9.77 -2.06
CA SER A 344 -3.27 -9.46 -2.45
C SER A 344 -2.97 -7.96 -2.48
N SER A 345 -3.99 -7.13 -2.71
CA SER A 345 -3.83 -5.67 -2.74
C SER A 345 -5.18 -4.96 -2.68
N PHE A 346 -5.11 -3.69 -2.33
CA PHE A 346 -6.13 -2.69 -2.62
C PHE A 346 -5.59 -1.69 -3.65
N GLY A 347 -6.49 -0.90 -4.22
CA GLY A 347 -6.15 0.24 -5.06
C GLY A 347 -7.30 1.21 -5.17
N GLU A 348 -7.01 2.41 -5.62
CA GLU A 348 -8.04 3.43 -5.87
C GLU A 348 -7.98 3.92 -7.32
N ASP A 349 -9.15 4.31 -7.85
CA ASP A 349 -9.23 4.99 -9.12
C ASP A 349 -8.99 6.52 -8.98
N MET A 350 -9.01 7.24 -10.10
CA MET A 350 -8.82 8.69 -10.10
C MET A 350 -9.83 9.46 -9.25
N ASN A 351 -11.00 8.86 -8.96
CA ASN A 351 -12.07 9.46 -8.13
C ASN A 351 -11.98 9.06 -6.66
N GLY A 352 -10.98 8.23 -6.26
CA GLY A 352 -10.84 7.71 -4.91
C GLY A 352 -11.79 6.57 -4.58
N GLU A 353 -12.37 5.91 -5.59
CA GLU A 353 -13.15 4.70 -5.40
C GLU A 353 -12.24 3.50 -5.22
N LEU A 354 -12.58 2.61 -4.28
CA LEU A 354 -11.71 1.50 -3.91
C LEU A 354 -12.03 0.22 -4.66
N TYR A 355 -10.97 -0.53 -4.86
CA TYR A 355 -10.96 -1.87 -5.44
C TYR A 355 -10.11 -2.80 -4.58
N VAL A 356 -10.42 -4.09 -4.62
CA VAL A 356 -9.64 -5.16 -3.98
C VAL A 356 -9.23 -6.18 -5.03
N ALA A 357 -7.97 -6.61 -4.96
CA ALA A 357 -7.43 -7.70 -5.77
C ALA A 357 -7.41 -8.99 -4.94
N ASP A 358 -7.86 -10.07 -5.56
CA ASP A 358 -7.77 -11.44 -5.07
C ASP A 358 -6.70 -12.18 -5.87
N LEU A 359 -5.69 -12.70 -5.20
CA LEU A 359 -4.59 -13.42 -5.86
C LEU A 359 -5.07 -14.59 -6.72
N ASN A 360 -6.27 -15.14 -6.43
CA ASN A 360 -6.90 -16.19 -7.21
C ASN A 360 -7.45 -15.73 -8.57
N GLY A 361 -7.28 -14.47 -8.93
CA GLY A 361 -7.50 -14.00 -10.29
C GLY A 361 -8.71 -13.09 -10.47
N SER A 362 -9.15 -12.39 -9.44
CA SER A 362 -10.23 -11.42 -9.57
C SER A 362 -9.89 -10.03 -9.03
N VAL A 363 -10.57 -9.03 -9.56
CA VAL A 363 -10.61 -7.67 -9.03
C VAL A 363 -12.05 -7.27 -8.81
N SER A 364 -12.36 -6.75 -7.63
CA SER A 364 -13.70 -6.31 -7.25
C SER A 364 -13.73 -4.85 -6.84
N ALA A 365 -14.80 -4.15 -7.24
CA ALA A 365 -15.09 -2.79 -6.81
C ALA A 365 -15.95 -2.81 -5.54
N PHE A 366 -15.67 -1.87 -4.64
CA PHE A 366 -16.51 -1.62 -3.47
C PHE A 366 -17.70 -0.72 -3.84
N SER A 367 -18.84 -0.96 -3.21
CA SER A 367 -20.03 -0.11 -3.29
C SER A 367 -20.90 -0.23 -2.04
N GLU A 368 -21.68 0.81 -1.77
CA GLU A 368 -22.68 0.82 -0.70
C GLU A 368 -24.10 0.67 -1.29
N LYS A 369 -24.91 -0.18 -0.66
CA LYS A 369 -26.33 -0.31 -1.03
C LYS A 369 -27.05 1.01 -0.72
N VAL A 370 -27.60 1.66 -1.72
CA VAL A 370 -28.47 2.81 -1.51
C VAL A 370 -29.76 2.32 -0.85
N LYS A 371 -29.99 2.74 0.40
CA LYS A 371 -31.30 2.50 1.04
C LYS A 371 -32.34 3.35 0.32
N PRO A 372 -33.47 2.76 -0.14
CA PRO A 372 -34.55 3.55 -0.73
C PRO A 372 -35.00 4.60 0.30
N ARG A 373 -35.03 5.86 -0.12
CA ARG A 373 -35.59 6.93 0.72
C ARG A 373 -37.03 6.51 1.10
N ARG A 374 -37.29 6.31 2.39
CA ARG A 374 -38.67 6.15 2.87
C ARG A 374 -39.40 7.39 2.38
N ARG A 375 -40.35 7.23 1.46
CA ARG A 375 -41.30 8.31 1.16
C ARG A 375 -41.96 8.67 2.46
N ALA A 376 -41.85 9.92 2.89
CA ALA A 376 -42.63 10.44 3.99
C ALA A 376 -44.09 10.15 3.61
N ALA A 377 -44.77 9.32 4.40
CA ALA A 377 -46.20 9.15 4.26
C ALA A 377 -46.79 10.52 4.59
N GLY A 378 -47.28 11.19 3.54
CA GLY A 378 -48.02 12.42 3.73
C GLY A 378 -49.32 12.10 4.42
N HIS A 379 -49.51 12.73 5.57
CA HIS A 379 -50.81 12.85 6.24
C HIS A 379 -51.42 14.17 5.82
#